data_77074911ac1847a3facc8cf479309fff
#
_entry.id   77074911ac1847a3facc8cf479309fff
#
_cell.length_a   1.000
_cell.length_b   1.000
_cell.length_c   1.000
_cell.angle_alpha   90.00
_cell.angle_beta   90.00
_cell.angle_gamma   90.00
#
_symmetry.space_group_name_H-M   'P 1'
#
loop_
_entity.id
_entity.type
_entity.pdbx_description
1 polymer ?
#
loop_
_entity_poly.entity_id
_entity_poly.type
_entity_poly.pdbx_seq_one_letter_code
_entity_poly.pdbx_strand_id
1 'polypeptide(L)'
;MINNVRTYLKDWIIPIISGAILFSVLIGLKITYNSIHKHVPRVFGATYMTMNNPYFSVLNESLREVIEANGDILLTRDPAQSQDRQNQQILEMIDEGIEVLFANPVDSKTIEPALEACKKAK
;
A
#
# COMPACT_ATOMS: atom_id res chain seq x y z
N MET A 1 -12.53 55.92 -29.39
CA MET A 1 -11.52 55.34 -28.51
C MET A 1 -12.10 54.37 -27.46
N ILE A 2 -13.17 54.74 -26.76
CA ILE A 2 -13.83 53.92 -25.70
C ILE A 2 -14.44 52.60 -26.27
N ASN A 3 -15.01 52.60 -27.46
CA ASN A 3 -15.64 51.44 -28.09
C ASN A 3 -14.60 50.30 -28.39
N ASN A 4 -13.40 50.65 -28.83
CA ASN A 4 -12.36 49.66 -29.13
C ASN A 4 -11.86 48.95 -27.88
N VAL A 5 -11.74 49.65 -26.75
CA VAL A 5 -11.34 49.04 -25.48
C VAL A 5 -12.41 48.07 -24.94
N ARG A 6 -13.67 48.40 -25.12
CA ARG A 6 -14.81 47.56 -24.71
C ARG A 6 -14.92 46.28 -25.52
N THR A 7 -14.63 46.33 -26.81
CA THR A 7 -14.58 45.19 -27.71
C THR A 7 -13.39 44.29 -27.35
N TYR A 8 -12.21 44.87 -27.10
CA TYR A 8 -11.00 44.13 -26.70
C TYR A 8 -11.22 43.38 -25.37
N LEU A 9 -11.91 44.00 -24.41
CA LEU A 9 -12.24 43.34 -23.12
C LEU A 9 -13.19 42.16 -23.31
N LYS A 10 -14.19 42.27 -24.13
CA LYS A 10 -15.18 41.19 -24.33
C LYS A 10 -14.64 40.05 -25.18
N ASP A 11 -13.94 40.35 -26.26
CA ASP A 11 -13.62 39.35 -27.28
C ASP A 11 -12.36 38.58 -26.92
N TRP A 12 -11.46 39.16 -26.13
CA TRP A 12 -10.16 38.55 -25.83
C TRP A 12 -9.86 38.34 -24.33
N ILE A 13 -10.06 39.35 -23.50
CA ILE A 13 -9.65 39.31 -22.09
C ILE A 13 -10.61 38.44 -21.28
N ILE A 14 -11.90 38.59 -21.46
CA ILE A 14 -12.91 37.82 -20.71
C ILE A 14 -12.79 36.30 -20.97
N PRO A 15 -12.69 35.82 -22.22
CA PRO A 15 -12.49 34.39 -22.48
C PRO A 15 -11.18 33.85 -21.89
N ILE A 16 -10.09 34.62 -21.97
CA ILE A 16 -8.80 34.21 -21.41
C ILE A 16 -8.88 34.07 -19.89
N ILE A 17 -9.45 35.05 -19.20
CA ILE A 17 -9.60 35.02 -17.73
C ILE A 17 -10.54 33.88 -17.32
N SER A 18 -11.66 33.69 -18.01
CA SER A 18 -12.60 32.60 -17.70
C SER A 18 -11.97 31.22 -17.91
N GLY A 19 -11.16 31.06 -18.96
CA GLY A 19 -10.39 29.85 -19.22
C GLY A 19 -9.36 29.58 -18.15
N ALA A 20 -8.63 30.60 -17.69
CA ALA A 20 -7.64 30.48 -16.61
C ALA A 20 -8.31 30.09 -15.26
N ILE A 21 -9.47 30.67 -14.95
CA ILE A 21 -10.23 30.31 -13.76
C ILE A 21 -10.72 28.86 -13.84
N LEU A 22 -11.31 28.45 -14.95
CA LEU A 22 -11.76 27.08 -15.14
C LEU A 22 -10.60 26.08 -15.01
N PHE A 23 -9.45 26.39 -15.61
CA PHE A 23 -8.25 25.57 -15.53
C PHE A 23 -7.72 25.43 -14.10
N SER A 24 -7.69 26.53 -13.34
CA SER A 24 -7.27 26.48 -11.93
C SER A 24 -8.25 25.71 -11.05
N VAL A 25 -9.54 25.77 -11.32
CA VAL A 25 -10.55 24.95 -10.62
C VAL A 25 -10.35 23.46 -10.92
N LEU A 26 -10.12 23.09 -12.19
CA LEU A 26 -9.87 21.70 -12.57
C LEU A 26 -8.60 21.14 -11.92
N ILE A 27 -7.52 21.95 -11.87
CA ILE A 27 -6.30 21.57 -11.14
C ILE A 27 -6.58 21.37 -9.65
N GLY A 28 -7.29 22.30 -9.03
CA GLY A 28 -7.68 22.20 -7.62
C GLY A 28 -8.51 20.95 -7.33
N LEU A 29 -9.49 20.63 -8.17
CA LEU A 29 -10.28 19.41 -8.07
C LEU A 29 -9.42 18.14 -8.20
N LYS A 30 -8.48 18.13 -9.14
CA LYS A 30 -7.56 16.98 -9.34
C LYS A 30 -6.64 16.78 -8.12
N ILE A 31 -6.10 17.87 -7.56
CA ILE A 31 -5.26 17.79 -6.36
C ILE A 31 -6.08 17.28 -5.18
N THR A 32 -7.28 17.79 -4.97
CA THR A 32 -8.18 17.36 -3.90
C THR A 32 -8.58 15.88 -4.07
N TYR A 33 -8.95 15.48 -5.29
CA TYR A 33 -9.26 14.08 -5.60
C TYR A 33 -8.11 13.14 -5.28
N ASN A 34 -6.89 13.47 -5.70
CA ASN A 34 -5.69 12.67 -5.41
C ASN A 34 -5.35 12.62 -3.92
N SER A 35 -5.63 13.69 -3.17
CA SER A 35 -5.40 13.73 -1.71
C SER A 35 -6.39 12.86 -0.94
N ILE A 36 -7.65 12.80 -1.39
CA ILE A 36 -8.71 11.98 -0.77
C ILE A 36 -8.50 10.49 -1.06
N HIS A 37 -7.97 10.16 -2.25
CA HIS A 37 -7.75 8.77 -2.69
C HIS A 37 -6.28 8.32 -2.52
N LYS A 38 -5.53 8.96 -1.61
CA LYS A 38 -4.18 8.53 -1.31
C LYS A 38 -4.23 7.11 -0.72
N HIS A 39 -3.66 6.14 -1.45
CA HIS A 39 -3.49 4.78 -0.95
C HIS A 39 -2.61 4.82 0.31
N VAL A 40 -3.10 4.28 1.41
CA VAL A 40 -2.30 4.04 2.61
C VAL A 40 -1.77 2.62 2.47
N PRO A 41 -0.44 2.44 2.37
CA PRO A 41 0.13 1.11 2.23
C PRO A 41 -0.26 0.21 3.39
N ARG A 42 -0.78 -0.98 3.10
CA ARG A 42 -1.02 -2.02 4.08
C ARG A 42 0.24 -2.86 4.23
N VAL A 43 0.45 -3.42 5.40
CA VAL A 43 1.60 -4.26 5.69
C VAL A 43 1.16 -5.72 5.76
N PHE A 44 1.75 -6.55 4.93
CA PHE A 44 1.53 -7.99 4.87
C PHE A 44 2.74 -8.71 5.45
N GLY A 45 2.53 -9.74 6.26
CA GLY A 45 3.56 -10.62 6.74
C GLY A 45 3.59 -11.94 5.97
N ALA A 46 4.77 -12.48 5.72
CA ALA A 46 4.95 -13.82 5.18
C ALA A 46 6.03 -14.59 5.94
N THR A 47 5.74 -15.84 6.29
CA THR A 47 6.71 -16.73 6.90
C THR A 47 6.52 -18.16 6.37
N TYR A 48 7.61 -18.81 6.09
CA TYR A 48 7.66 -20.16 5.56
C TYR A 48 8.52 -21.01 6.48
N MET A 49 8.41 -22.35 6.40
CA MET A 49 9.23 -23.22 7.25
C MET A 49 10.75 -22.97 7.04
N THR A 50 11.17 -22.57 5.84
CA THR A 50 12.54 -22.16 5.51
C THR A 50 12.57 -21.47 4.15
N MET A 51 13.48 -20.52 3.98
CA MET A 51 13.76 -19.90 2.67
C MET A 51 14.85 -20.64 1.87
N ASN A 52 15.47 -21.67 2.45
CA ASN A 52 16.47 -22.50 1.74
C ASN A 52 15.84 -23.41 0.67
N ASN A 53 14.51 -23.54 0.65
CA ASN A 53 13.81 -24.29 -0.39
C ASN A 53 13.42 -23.32 -1.53
N PRO A 54 13.90 -23.56 -2.77
CA PRO A 54 13.60 -22.71 -3.93
C PRO A 54 12.10 -22.52 -4.18
N TYR A 55 11.26 -23.48 -3.82
CA TYR A 55 9.81 -23.38 -3.92
C TYR A 55 9.26 -22.18 -3.15
N PHE A 56 9.70 -22.01 -1.89
CA PHE A 56 9.24 -20.87 -1.07
C PHE A 56 9.81 -19.54 -1.54
N SER A 57 11.02 -19.53 -2.10
CA SER A 57 11.58 -18.30 -2.68
C SER A 57 10.76 -17.81 -3.88
N VAL A 58 10.38 -18.71 -4.79
CA VAL A 58 9.53 -18.39 -5.94
C VAL A 58 8.14 -17.95 -5.50
N LEU A 59 7.54 -18.64 -4.52
CA LEU A 59 6.22 -18.29 -3.97
C LEU A 59 6.25 -16.90 -3.32
N ASN A 60 7.28 -16.63 -2.52
CA ASN A 60 7.43 -15.33 -1.85
C ASN A 60 7.63 -14.19 -2.85
N GLU A 61 8.40 -14.41 -3.91
CA GLU A 61 8.61 -13.39 -4.95
C GLU A 61 7.31 -13.10 -5.71
N SER A 62 6.56 -14.14 -6.09
CA SER A 62 5.26 -13.96 -6.74
C SER A 62 4.27 -13.21 -5.85
N LEU A 63 4.27 -13.49 -4.54
CA LEU A 63 3.45 -12.79 -3.57
C LEU A 63 3.88 -11.32 -3.43
N ARG A 64 5.19 -11.07 -3.40
CA ARG A 64 5.79 -9.74 -3.33
C ARG A 64 5.40 -8.89 -4.53
N GLU A 65 5.55 -9.42 -5.74
CA GLU A 65 5.19 -8.72 -6.98
C GLU A 65 3.73 -8.23 -6.94
N VAL A 66 2.80 -9.07 -6.51
CA VAL A 66 1.38 -8.70 -6.45
C VAL A 66 1.11 -7.64 -5.37
N ILE A 67 1.69 -7.80 -4.19
CA ILE A 67 1.48 -6.88 -3.05
C ILE A 67 2.09 -5.51 -3.37
N GLU A 68 3.34 -5.47 -3.82
CA GLU A 68 4.06 -4.22 -4.10
C GLU A 68 3.50 -3.50 -5.33
N ALA A 69 2.99 -4.23 -6.34
CA ALA A 69 2.29 -3.63 -7.48
C ALA A 69 1.02 -2.85 -7.07
N ASN A 70 0.41 -3.20 -5.94
CA ASN A 70 -0.72 -2.47 -5.36
C ASN A 70 -0.29 -1.30 -4.45
N GLY A 71 1.01 -1.08 -4.27
CA GLY A 71 1.56 -0.05 -3.37
C GLY A 71 1.56 -0.48 -1.90
N ASP A 72 1.39 -1.76 -1.60
CA ASP A 72 1.44 -2.36 -0.27
C ASP A 72 2.85 -2.89 0.05
N ILE A 73 3.10 -3.34 1.27
CA ILE A 73 4.41 -3.78 1.76
C ILE A 73 4.36 -5.25 2.15
N LEU A 74 5.34 -6.06 1.73
CA LEU A 74 5.51 -7.43 2.20
C LEU A 74 6.73 -7.56 3.10
N LEU A 75 6.50 -7.91 4.37
CA LEU A 75 7.53 -8.33 5.32
C LEU A 75 7.68 -9.84 5.27
N THR A 76 8.87 -10.33 4.92
CA THR A 76 9.18 -11.76 4.91
C THR A 76 10.12 -12.11 6.04
N ARG A 77 9.87 -13.23 6.73
CA ARG A 77 10.73 -13.78 7.79
C ARG A 77 11.06 -15.24 7.51
N ASP A 78 12.33 -15.62 7.73
CA ASP A 78 12.83 -16.99 7.64
C ASP A 78 13.10 -17.55 9.04
N PRO A 79 12.31 -18.50 9.52
CA PRO A 79 12.54 -19.16 10.81
C PRO A 79 13.63 -20.25 10.74
N ALA A 80 14.14 -20.57 9.54
CA ALA A 80 15.15 -21.59 9.32
C ALA A 80 14.81 -22.92 10.03
N GLN A 81 13.60 -23.42 9.82
CA GLN A 81 13.06 -24.68 10.38
C GLN A 81 12.90 -24.69 11.92
N SER A 82 12.90 -23.53 12.58
CA SER A 82 12.63 -23.42 14.02
C SER A 82 11.24 -22.87 14.26
N GLN A 83 10.33 -23.67 14.86
CA GLN A 83 8.97 -23.23 15.17
C GLN A 83 8.95 -22.13 16.23
N ASP A 84 9.82 -22.22 17.24
CA ASP A 84 9.91 -21.17 18.27
C ASP A 84 10.33 -19.84 17.67
N ARG A 85 11.30 -19.87 16.73
CA ARG A 85 11.69 -18.65 15.99
C ARG A 85 10.56 -18.15 15.12
N GLN A 86 9.81 -19.04 14.45
CA GLN A 86 8.65 -18.64 13.66
C GLN A 86 7.60 -17.93 14.51
N ASN A 87 7.26 -18.48 15.66
CA ASN A 87 6.31 -17.87 16.58
C ASN A 87 6.78 -16.49 17.04
N GLN A 88 8.05 -16.36 17.42
CA GLN A 88 8.62 -15.06 17.80
C GLN A 88 8.56 -14.05 16.65
N GLN A 89 8.96 -14.44 15.44
CA GLN A 89 8.93 -13.58 14.25
C GLN A 89 7.51 -13.13 13.88
N ILE A 90 6.50 -13.99 14.10
CA ILE A 90 5.10 -13.61 13.90
C ILE A 90 4.69 -12.52 14.91
N LEU A 91 5.07 -12.63 16.17
CA LEU A 91 4.80 -11.59 17.18
C LEU A 91 5.50 -10.28 16.82
N GLU A 92 6.74 -10.33 16.38
CA GLU A 92 7.49 -9.15 15.89
C GLU A 92 6.78 -8.49 14.70
N MET A 93 6.29 -9.27 13.72
CA MET A 93 5.52 -8.73 12.59
C MET A 93 4.19 -8.10 13.01
N ILE A 94 3.52 -8.64 14.05
CA ILE A 94 2.32 -8.02 14.64
C ILE A 94 2.66 -6.64 15.21
N ASP A 95 3.76 -6.52 15.94
CA ASP A 95 4.24 -5.25 16.51
C ASP A 95 4.65 -4.26 15.39
N GLU A 96 5.12 -4.77 14.25
CA GLU A 96 5.40 -3.98 13.04
C GLU A 96 4.12 -3.57 12.28
N GLY A 97 2.95 -4.02 12.71
CA GLY A 97 1.65 -3.59 12.21
C GLY A 97 1.15 -4.36 10.99
N ILE A 98 1.47 -5.63 10.84
CA ILE A 98 0.88 -6.44 9.76
C ILE A 98 -0.64 -6.56 9.90
N GLU A 99 -1.33 -6.44 8.77
CA GLU A 99 -2.79 -6.62 8.68
C GLU A 99 -3.18 -8.04 8.23
N VAL A 100 -2.30 -8.70 7.50
CA VAL A 100 -2.49 -10.06 6.97
C VAL A 100 -1.21 -10.87 7.16
N LEU A 101 -1.34 -12.13 7.55
CA LEU A 101 -0.23 -13.07 7.66
C LEU A 101 -0.41 -14.23 6.68
N PHE A 102 0.59 -14.47 5.84
CA PHE A 102 0.77 -15.70 5.07
C PHE A 102 1.75 -16.60 5.82
N ALA A 103 1.30 -17.74 6.30
CA ALA A 103 2.14 -18.63 7.08
C ALA A 103 2.14 -20.05 6.50
N ASN A 104 3.34 -20.58 6.25
CA ASN A 104 3.58 -22.00 6.09
C ASN A 104 4.35 -22.48 7.33
N PRO A 105 3.69 -23.19 8.27
CA PRO A 105 4.27 -23.50 9.57
C PRO A 105 5.39 -24.54 9.48
N VAL A 106 6.38 -24.43 10.37
CA VAL A 106 7.36 -25.50 10.62
C VAL A 106 6.65 -26.68 11.29
N ASP A 107 5.81 -26.40 12.28
CA ASP A 107 4.97 -27.37 12.96
C ASP A 107 3.55 -26.83 13.10
N SER A 108 2.57 -27.57 12.56
CA SER A 108 1.17 -27.15 12.49
C SER A 108 0.45 -27.10 13.83
N LYS A 109 0.98 -27.76 14.88
CA LYS A 109 0.38 -27.78 16.21
C LYS A 109 0.92 -26.67 17.10
N THR A 110 2.20 -26.41 17.02
CA THR A 110 2.87 -25.46 17.91
C THR A 110 2.91 -24.03 17.38
N ILE A 111 2.37 -23.76 16.16
CA ILE A 111 2.15 -22.42 15.65
C ILE A 111 0.88 -21.75 16.24
N GLU A 112 -0.06 -22.53 16.78
CA GLU A 112 -1.38 -22.05 17.20
C GLU A 112 -1.34 -20.80 18.12
N PRO A 113 -0.45 -20.69 19.14
CA PRO A 113 -0.38 -19.49 19.99
C PRO A 113 -0.08 -18.20 19.19
N ALA A 114 0.78 -18.27 18.19
CA ALA A 114 1.11 -17.12 17.34
C ALA A 114 -0.07 -16.72 16.44
N LEU A 115 -0.82 -17.70 15.92
CA LEU A 115 -2.03 -17.42 15.14
C LEU A 115 -3.15 -16.81 15.99
N GLU A 116 -3.29 -17.26 17.25
CA GLU A 116 -4.22 -16.63 18.19
C GLU A 116 -3.81 -15.19 18.54
N ALA A 117 -2.52 -14.90 18.63
CA ALA A 117 -2.04 -13.53 18.80
C ALA A 117 -2.42 -12.64 17.58
N CYS A 118 -2.27 -13.14 16.35
CA CYS A 118 -2.72 -12.43 15.14
C CYS A 118 -4.22 -12.09 15.18
N LYS A 119 -5.08 -13.03 15.64
CA LYS A 119 -6.52 -12.79 15.76
C LYS A 119 -6.86 -11.73 16.79
N LYS A 120 -6.09 -11.62 17.88
CA LYS A 120 -6.31 -10.65 18.95
C LYS A 120 -5.79 -9.25 18.64
N ALA A 121 -4.86 -9.14 17.71
CA ALA A 121 -4.24 -7.87 17.31
C ALA A 121 -5.12 -7.04 16.33
N LYS A 122 -6.25 -7.58 15.87
CA LYS A 122 -7.21 -6.91 14.95
C LYS A 122 -8.20 -6.02 15.68
#